data_e311d1a50819fa31bfeead6b5918e633
#
_entry.id   e311d1a50819fa31bfeead6b5918e633
#
_cell.length_a   1.000
_cell.length_b   1.000
_cell.length_c   1.000
_cell.angle_alpha   90.00
_cell.angle_beta   90.00
_cell.angle_gamma   90.00
#
_symmetry.space_group_name_H-M   'P 1'
#
loop_
_entity.id
_entity.type
_entity.pdbx_description
1 polymer ?
#
loop_
_entity_poly.entity_id
_entity_poly.type
_entity_poly.pdbx_seq_one_letter_code
_entity_poly.pdbx_strand_id
1 'polypeptide(L)'
;MKKLNVALVGLSFGLEFVAIYCKHPDIDKVYIVDKNEKLLNIAKERYSIPDERCFTDLQDVLDIPEIDAVHLVTPPATHAPFSVRVLNAGKHCGCTIPMGMSIQELNDIIAARKASGKNYMFMETTIFQREFLYIQELYKKGELGRLQYMTC
;
A
#
# COMPACT_ATOMS: atom_id res chain seq x y z
N MET A 1 5.88 15.64 -14.85
CA MET A 1 4.89 15.60 -13.75
C MET A 1 5.61 15.81 -12.43
N LYS A 2 4.95 16.35 -11.39
CA LYS A 2 5.53 16.41 -10.04
C LYS A 2 5.75 14.98 -9.54
N LYS A 3 6.93 14.68 -9.03
CA LYS A 3 7.19 13.39 -8.36
C LYS A 3 6.47 13.31 -7.03
N LEU A 4 6.15 12.10 -6.60
CA LEU A 4 5.41 11.83 -5.37
C LEU A 4 6.35 11.48 -4.22
N ASN A 5 5.97 11.87 -3.02
CA ASN A 5 6.57 11.42 -1.77
C ASN A 5 5.68 10.34 -1.16
N VAL A 6 6.24 9.18 -0.87
CA VAL A 6 5.50 8.00 -0.42
C VAL A 6 6.01 7.53 0.94
N ALA A 7 5.09 7.26 1.87
CA ALA A 7 5.38 6.58 3.11
C ALA A 7 4.95 5.12 3.04
N LEU A 8 5.85 4.20 3.39
CA LEU A 8 5.56 2.77 3.53
C LEU A 8 5.48 2.41 5.01
N VAL A 9 4.35 1.88 5.43
CA VAL A 9 4.04 1.54 6.82
C VAL A 9 3.92 0.03 6.99
N GLY A 10 4.79 -0.55 7.81
CA GLY A 10 4.94 -1.99 8.01
C GLY A 10 6.03 -2.57 7.11
N LEU A 11 7.15 -2.98 7.70
CA LEU A 11 8.35 -3.43 6.99
C LEU A 11 8.56 -4.95 7.03
N SER A 12 7.73 -5.72 7.72
CA SER A 12 7.88 -7.18 7.71
C SER A 12 7.78 -7.73 6.28
N PHE A 13 6.61 -7.66 5.67
CA PHE A 13 6.42 -7.94 4.26
C PHE A 13 6.74 -6.71 3.38
N GLY A 14 6.54 -5.50 3.93
CA GLY A 14 6.73 -4.24 3.22
C GLY A 14 8.16 -3.96 2.75
N LEU A 15 9.16 -4.60 3.35
CA LEU A 15 10.56 -4.38 2.97
C LEU A 15 10.82 -4.57 1.47
N GLU A 16 10.11 -5.50 0.83
CA GLU A 16 10.23 -5.76 -0.61
C GLU A 16 9.72 -4.59 -1.47
N PHE A 17 8.76 -3.81 -0.96
CA PHE A 17 8.23 -2.65 -1.68
C PHE A 17 9.15 -1.42 -1.59
N VAL A 18 10.00 -1.32 -0.57
CA VAL A 18 10.96 -0.20 -0.44
C VAL A 18 11.82 -0.07 -1.67
N ALA A 19 12.38 -1.20 -2.16
CA ALA A 19 13.21 -1.23 -3.37
C ALA A 19 12.46 -0.70 -4.61
N ILE A 20 11.17 -1.01 -4.72
CA ILE A 20 10.32 -0.59 -5.83
C ILE A 20 10.17 0.93 -5.80
N TYR A 21 9.78 1.49 -4.65
CA TYR A 21 9.61 2.93 -4.51
C TYR A 21 10.89 3.71 -4.68
N CYS A 22 12.02 3.22 -4.12
CA CYS A 22 13.31 3.88 -4.28
C CYS A 22 13.81 3.95 -5.73
N LYS A 23 13.37 3.02 -6.58
CA LYS A 23 13.77 2.94 -7.99
C LYS A 23 12.74 3.52 -8.96
N HIS A 24 11.53 3.83 -8.50
CA HIS A 24 10.46 4.29 -9.38
C HIS A 24 10.71 5.73 -9.85
N PRO A 25 10.67 6.01 -11.16
CA PRO A 25 11.03 7.32 -11.70
C PRO A 25 10.11 8.46 -11.23
N ASP A 26 8.87 8.16 -10.86
CA ASP A 26 7.87 9.14 -10.40
C ASP A 26 7.86 9.34 -8.88
N ILE A 27 8.75 8.66 -8.14
CA ILE A 27 8.91 8.85 -6.70
C ILE A 27 10.14 9.73 -6.43
N ASP A 28 9.98 10.71 -5.55
CA ASP A 28 11.05 11.59 -5.09
C ASP A 28 11.63 11.12 -3.76
N LYS A 29 10.77 11.04 -2.74
CA LYS A 29 11.19 10.63 -1.39
C LYS A 29 10.40 9.43 -0.91
N VAL A 30 11.11 8.50 -0.25
CA VAL A 30 10.52 7.36 0.44
C VAL A 30 10.70 7.55 1.94
N TYR A 31 9.60 7.41 2.67
CA TYR A 31 9.53 7.40 4.12
C TYR A 31 9.18 6.00 4.59
N ILE A 32 9.74 5.55 5.68
CA ILE A 32 9.48 4.21 6.22
C ILE A 32 9.00 4.28 7.66
N VAL A 33 8.04 3.43 8.00
CA VAL A 33 7.44 3.36 9.33
C VAL A 33 7.32 1.91 9.78
N ASP A 34 7.91 1.58 10.92
CA ASP A 34 7.69 0.31 11.59
C ASP A 34 7.97 0.45 13.09
N LYS A 35 7.17 -0.22 13.94
CA LYS A 35 7.42 -0.27 15.38
C LYS A 35 8.69 -1.05 15.74
N ASN A 36 9.15 -1.91 14.86
CA ASN A 36 10.35 -2.71 15.02
C ASN A 36 11.57 -1.96 14.50
N GLU A 37 12.33 -1.36 15.41
CA GLU A 37 13.54 -0.60 15.09
C GLU A 37 14.59 -1.43 14.33
N LYS A 38 14.63 -2.76 14.52
CA LYS A 38 15.54 -3.62 13.75
C LYS A 38 15.20 -3.65 12.27
N LEU A 39 13.89 -3.68 11.94
CA LEU A 39 13.43 -3.63 10.55
C LEU A 39 13.67 -2.25 9.94
N LEU A 40 13.48 -1.18 10.71
CA LEU A 40 13.82 0.18 10.29
C LEU A 40 15.32 0.29 9.95
N ASN A 41 16.19 -0.20 10.83
CA ASN A 41 17.63 -0.15 10.62
C ASN A 41 18.06 -0.97 9.38
N ILE A 42 17.49 -2.16 9.19
CA ILE A 42 17.75 -2.98 7.98
C ILE A 42 17.33 -2.22 6.71
N ALA A 43 16.15 -1.62 6.70
CA ALA A 43 15.64 -0.87 5.55
C ALA A 43 16.50 0.37 5.29
N LYS A 44 16.82 1.12 6.34
CA LYS A 44 17.66 2.31 6.29
C LYS A 44 19.04 2.03 5.68
N GLU A 45 19.74 1.01 6.18
CA GLU A 45 21.06 0.62 5.68
C GLU A 45 20.99 0.09 4.25
N ARG A 46 20.05 -0.83 3.98
CA ARG A 46 19.93 -1.50 2.68
C ARG A 46 19.56 -0.54 1.54
N TYR A 47 18.75 0.49 1.83
CA TYR A 47 18.23 1.40 0.81
C TYR A 47 18.71 2.85 0.96
N SER A 48 19.65 3.09 1.86
CA SER A 48 20.25 4.42 2.14
C SER A 48 19.17 5.47 2.45
N ILE A 49 18.18 5.09 3.28
CA ILE A 49 17.12 6.03 3.70
C ILE A 49 17.65 6.84 4.89
N PRO A 50 17.62 8.17 4.83
CA PRO A 50 18.14 9.01 5.89
C PRO A 50 17.24 8.96 7.14
N ASP A 51 17.81 9.22 8.31
CA ASP A 51 17.14 9.07 9.62
C ASP A 51 15.86 9.90 9.73
N GLU A 52 15.85 11.09 9.17
CA GLU A 52 14.69 11.99 9.16
C GLU A 52 13.49 11.46 8.33
N ARG A 53 13.63 10.32 7.68
CA ARG A 53 12.55 9.64 6.94
C ARG A 53 12.20 8.27 7.53
N CYS A 54 12.69 7.98 8.75
CA CYS A 54 12.47 6.73 9.46
C CYS A 54 11.66 7.01 10.73
N PHE A 55 10.48 6.40 10.88
CA PHE A 55 9.55 6.68 11.96
C PHE A 55 9.04 5.40 12.61
N THR A 56 8.55 5.49 13.83
CA THR A 56 7.97 4.35 14.56
C THR A 56 6.45 4.40 14.68
N ASP A 57 5.84 5.53 14.40
CA ASP A 57 4.38 5.70 14.44
C ASP A 57 3.83 6.25 13.11
N LEU A 58 2.65 5.78 12.75
CA LEU A 58 1.92 6.26 11.58
C LEU A 58 1.63 7.76 11.66
N GLN A 59 1.35 8.30 12.86
CA GLN A 59 1.00 9.70 13.00
C GLN A 59 2.13 10.63 12.54
N ASP A 60 3.38 10.26 12.80
CA ASP A 60 4.52 11.07 12.40
C ASP A 60 4.52 11.38 10.90
N VAL A 61 4.22 10.37 10.06
CA VAL A 61 4.17 10.57 8.59
C VAL A 61 2.86 11.21 8.14
N LEU A 62 1.77 11.09 8.90
CA LEU A 62 0.53 11.78 8.57
C LEU A 62 0.66 13.29 8.76
N ASP A 63 1.46 13.73 9.71
CA ASP A 63 1.68 15.14 10.03
C ASP A 63 2.68 15.83 9.08
N ILE A 64 3.37 15.06 8.20
CA ILE A 64 4.28 15.63 7.20
C ILE A 64 3.50 16.06 5.95
N PRO A 65 3.39 17.38 5.66
CA PRO A 65 2.55 17.88 4.56
C PRO A 65 3.01 17.44 3.17
N GLU A 66 4.31 17.22 2.99
CA GLU A 66 4.89 16.88 1.69
C GLU A 66 4.64 15.42 1.27
N ILE A 67 4.20 14.54 2.18
CA ILE A 67 3.86 13.16 1.84
C ILE A 67 2.54 13.14 1.08
N ASP A 68 2.57 12.64 -0.15
CA ASP A 68 1.42 12.56 -1.06
C ASP A 68 0.60 11.29 -0.84
N ALA A 69 1.26 10.17 -0.54
CA ALA A 69 0.61 8.85 -0.42
C ALA A 69 1.22 8.00 0.69
N VAL A 70 0.40 7.13 1.27
CA VAL A 70 0.81 6.14 2.28
C VAL A 70 0.41 4.75 1.81
N HIS A 71 1.37 3.82 1.83
CA HIS A 71 1.15 2.39 1.57
C HIS A 71 1.19 1.61 2.88
N LEU A 72 0.06 1.01 3.23
CA LEU A 72 -0.13 0.21 4.43
C LEU A 72 0.14 -1.28 4.12
N VAL A 73 1.16 -1.83 4.79
CA VAL A 73 1.55 -3.26 4.73
C VAL A 73 1.61 -3.80 6.16
N THR A 74 0.59 -3.52 6.91
CA THR A 74 0.47 -3.80 8.34
C THR A 74 -0.39 -5.03 8.61
N PRO A 75 -0.54 -5.50 9.84
CA PRO A 75 -1.46 -6.58 10.14
C PRO A 75 -2.93 -6.24 9.79
N PRO A 76 -3.72 -7.20 9.28
CA PRO A 76 -5.09 -6.97 8.80
C PRO A 76 -6.01 -6.17 9.73
N ALA A 77 -5.92 -6.38 11.03
CA ALA A 77 -6.73 -5.66 12.02
C ALA A 77 -6.48 -4.14 12.05
N THR A 78 -5.37 -3.67 11.48
CA THR A 78 -5.03 -2.25 11.41
C THR A 78 -5.34 -1.61 10.06
N HIS A 79 -5.67 -2.40 9.04
CA HIS A 79 -5.89 -1.90 7.69
C HIS A 79 -6.98 -0.83 7.62
N ALA A 80 -8.16 -1.12 8.14
CA ALA A 80 -9.28 -0.18 8.08
C ALA A 80 -9.03 1.08 8.94
N PRO A 81 -8.72 0.98 10.24
CA PRO A 81 -8.49 2.19 11.04
C PRO A 81 -7.34 3.05 10.52
N PHE A 82 -6.27 2.44 9.99
CA PHE A 82 -5.16 3.19 9.42
C PHE A 82 -5.52 3.83 8.08
N SER A 83 -6.23 3.11 7.22
CA SER A 83 -6.73 3.66 5.94
C SER A 83 -7.59 4.90 6.14
N VAL A 84 -8.52 4.86 7.11
CA VAL A 84 -9.36 6.01 7.47
C VAL A 84 -8.50 7.18 7.96
N ARG A 85 -7.51 6.94 8.82
CA ARG A 85 -6.59 8.00 9.29
C ARG A 85 -5.80 8.61 8.14
N VAL A 86 -5.25 7.80 7.24
CA VAL A 86 -4.48 8.27 6.07
C VAL A 86 -5.35 9.16 5.17
N LEU A 87 -6.56 8.72 4.85
CA LEU A 87 -7.49 9.47 4.00
C LEU A 87 -7.91 10.79 4.66
N ASN A 88 -8.24 10.77 5.96
CA ASN A 88 -8.60 11.96 6.70
C ASN A 88 -7.44 12.96 6.87
N ALA A 89 -6.19 12.48 6.85
CA ALA A 89 -5.00 13.33 6.79
C ALA A 89 -4.76 13.92 5.39
N GLY A 90 -5.68 13.72 4.43
CA GLY A 90 -5.58 14.27 3.10
C GLY A 90 -4.52 13.60 2.21
N LYS A 91 -4.16 12.35 2.47
CA LYS A 91 -3.18 11.59 1.70
C LYS A 91 -3.84 10.46 0.91
N HIS A 92 -3.27 10.11 -0.24
CA HIS A 92 -3.67 8.91 -0.98
C HIS A 92 -3.31 7.66 -0.16
N CYS A 93 -4.14 6.63 -0.22
CA CYS A 93 -3.94 5.40 0.54
C CYS A 93 -3.86 4.18 -0.39
N GLY A 94 -2.76 3.44 -0.31
CA GLY A 94 -2.68 2.05 -0.78
C GLY A 94 -2.72 1.13 0.43
N CYS A 95 -3.50 0.06 0.40
CA CYS A 95 -3.56 -0.91 1.49
C CYS A 95 -3.54 -2.33 0.95
N THR A 96 -2.68 -3.17 1.52
CA THR A 96 -2.67 -4.60 1.20
C THR A 96 -3.96 -5.30 1.63
N ILE A 97 -4.19 -6.49 1.12
CA ILE A 97 -5.36 -7.32 1.43
C ILE A 97 -5.28 -7.89 2.87
N PRO A 98 -6.44 -8.07 3.51
CA PRO A 98 -7.78 -7.62 3.16
C PRO A 98 -8.00 -6.13 3.42
N MET A 99 -8.95 -5.50 2.76
CA MET A 99 -9.30 -4.09 2.96
C MET A 99 -9.72 -3.77 4.41
N GLY A 100 -10.45 -4.69 5.03
CA GLY A 100 -10.94 -4.63 6.41
C GLY A 100 -11.51 -5.98 6.84
N MET A 101 -11.86 -6.11 8.10
CA MET A 101 -12.34 -7.33 8.73
C MET A 101 -13.86 -7.37 8.93
N SER A 102 -14.56 -6.28 8.65
CA SER A 102 -16.02 -6.17 8.80
C SER A 102 -16.61 -5.25 7.73
N ILE A 103 -17.92 -5.43 7.45
CA ILE A 103 -18.65 -4.56 6.53
C ILE A 103 -18.64 -3.10 7.00
N GLN A 104 -18.69 -2.88 8.31
CA GLN A 104 -18.62 -1.51 8.86
C GLN A 104 -17.28 -0.86 8.52
N GLU A 105 -16.18 -1.55 8.71
CA GLU A 105 -14.85 -1.04 8.36
C GLU A 105 -14.72 -0.69 6.87
N LEU A 106 -15.29 -1.52 5.99
CA LEU A 106 -15.31 -1.22 4.55
C LEU A 106 -16.09 0.07 4.26
N ASN A 107 -17.27 0.23 4.89
CA ASN A 107 -18.07 1.44 4.76
C ASN A 107 -17.33 2.68 5.29
N ASP A 108 -16.60 2.57 6.39
CA ASP A 108 -15.83 3.67 6.98
C ASP A 108 -14.71 4.14 6.04
N ILE A 109 -14.00 3.20 5.39
CA ILE A 109 -12.99 3.54 4.37
C ILE A 109 -13.63 4.23 3.17
N ILE A 110 -14.77 3.72 2.68
CA ILE A 110 -15.50 4.32 1.55
C ILE A 110 -15.96 5.74 1.89
N ALA A 111 -16.47 5.95 3.11
CA ALA A 111 -16.89 7.26 3.59
C ALA A 111 -15.70 8.23 3.67
N ALA A 112 -14.58 7.82 4.28
CA ALA A 112 -13.37 8.61 4.38
C ALA A 112 -12.78 8.95 3.00
N ARG A 113 -12.77 7.99 2.07
CA ARG A 113 -12.34 8.21 0.68
C ARG A 113 -13.19 9.25 -0.03
N LYS A 114 -14.52 9.19 0.13
CA LYS A 114 -15.43 10.17 -0.46
C LYS A 114 -15.25 11.56 0.14
N ALA A 115 -15.12 11.64 1.46
CA ALA A 115 -14.96 12.90 2.17
C ALA A 115 -13.62 13.60 1.86
N SER A 116 -12.52 12.84 1.80
CA SER A 116 -11.19 13.38 1.53
C SER A 116 -10.93 13.75 0.07
N GLY A 117 -11.69 13.16 -0.87
CA GLY A 117 -11.41 13.28 -2.31
C GLY A 117 -10.11 12.60 -2.75
N LYS A 118 -9.45 11.84 -1.86
CA LYS A 118 -8.20 11.13 -2.16
C LYS A 118 -8.47 9.77 -2.78
N ASN A 119 -7.46 9.22 -3.45
CA ASN A 119 -7.55 7.87 -3.99
C ASN A 119 -7.28 6.85 -2.89
N TYR A 120 -8.02 5.74 -2.95
CA TYR A 120 -7.76 4.52 -2.21
C TYR A 120 -7.51 3.39 -3.20
N MET A 121 -6.42 2.66 -3.01
CA MET A 121 -6.09 1.48 -3.81
C MET A 121 -6.07 0.24 -2.93
N PHE A 122 -6.93 -0.71 -3.24
CA PHE A 122 -6.87 -2.07 -2.70
C PHE A 122 -5.79 -2.83 -3.46
N MET A 123 -4.68 -3.14 -2.79
CA MET A 123 -3.49 -3.66 -3.44
C MET A 123 -3.49 -5.19 -3.48
N GLU A 124 -4.23 -5.74 -4.43
CA GLU A 124 -4.23 -7.16 -4.76
C GLU A 124 -3.14 -7.46 -5.78
N THR A 125 -2.20 -8.33 -5.45
CA THR A 125 -1.05 -8.65 -6.30
C THR A 125 -1.27 -9.86 -7.20
N THR A 126 -2.21 -10.75 -6.86
CA THR A 126 -2.46 -12.00 -7.58
C THR A 126 -2.85 -11.77 -9.05
N ILE A 127 -3.55 -10.67 -9.34
CA ILE A 127 -3.95 -10.31 -10.71
C ILE A 127 -2.77 -9.99 -11.64
N PHE A 128 -1.58 -9.82 -11.10
CA PHE A 128 -0.35 -9.58 -11.87
C PHE A 128 0.56 -10.83 -11.95
N GLN A 129 0.16 -11.94 -11.35
CA GLN A 129 0.90 -13.19 -11.42
C GLN A 129 0.84 -13.76 -12.84
N ARG A 130 1.94 -14.38 -13.25
CA ARG A 130 2.11 -14.93 -14.59
C ARG A 130 1.02 -15.91 -14.98
N GLU A 131 0.64 -16.76 -14.03
CA GLU A 131 -0.39 -17.79 -14.18
C GLU A 131 -1.76 -17.14 -14.42
N PHE A 132 -2.09 -16.11 -13.63
CA PHE A 132 -3.34 -15.38 -13.82
C PHE A 132 -3.40 -14.67 -15.19
N LEU A 133 -2.34 -13.99 -15.57
CA LEU A 133 -2.25 -13.30 -16.86
C LEU A 133 -2.37 -14.26 -18.03
N TYR A 134 -1.76 -15.45 -17.94
CA TYR A 134 -1.88 -16.49 -18.95
C TYR A 134 -3.31 -17.02 -19.07
N ILE A 135 -3.95 -17.36 -17.96
CA ILE A 135 -5.36 -17.79 -17.93
C ILE A 135 -6.27 -16.70 -18.50
N GLN A 136 -6.03 -15.43 -18.15
CA GLN A 136 -6.79 -14.31 -18.71
C GLN A 136 -6.63 -14.19 -20.23
N GLU A 137 -5.43 -14.45 -20.75
CA GLU A 137 -5.18 -14.46 -22.20
C GLU A 137 -5.94 -15.57 -22.89
N LEU A 138 -5.89 -16.80 -22.37
CA LEU A 138 -6.64 -17.94 -22.92
C LEU A 138 -8.16 -17.68 -22.89
N TYR A 139 -8.65 -17.09 -21.80
CA TYR A 139 -10.06 -16.73 -21.70
C TYR A 139 -10.47 -15.69 -22.76
N LYS A 140 -9.66 -14.64 -22.96
CA LYS A 140 -9.91 -13.61 -23.97
C LYS A 140 -9.91 -14.17 -25.41
N LYS A 141 -9.11 -15.20 -25.66
CA LYS A 141 -9.07 -15.91 -26.94
C LYS A 141 -10.24 -16.89 -27.14
N GLY A 142 -11.05 -17.13 -26.11
CA GLY A 142 -12.14 -18.10 -26.15
C GLY A 142 -11.71 -19.57 -26.00
N GLU A 143 -10.42 -19.82 -25.76
CA GLU A 143 -9.85 -21.16 -25.66
C GLU A 143 -10.36 -21.95 -24.44
N LEU A 144 -10.80 -21.27 -23.40
CA LEU A 144 -11.35 -21.89 -22.18
C LEU A 144 -12.87 -22.08 -22.23
N GLY A 145 -13.53 -21.60 -23.29
CA GLY A 145 -14.98 -21.66 -23.39
C GLY A 145 -15.68 -20.93 -22.23
N ARG A 146 -16.82 -21.47 -21.76
CA ARG A 146 -17.54 -20.93 -20.60
C ARG A 146 -16.93 -21.42 -19.30
N LEU A 147 -16.32 -20.53 -18.54
CA LEU A 147 -15.84 -20.86 -17.19
C LEU A 147 -17.02 -21.23 -16.29
N GLN A 148 -16.95 -22.41 -15.65
CA GLN A 148 -17.92 -22.91 -14.70
C GLN A 148 -17.44 -22.73 -13.25
N TYR A 149 -16.15 -22.94 -13.04
CA TYR A 149 -15.55 -22.93 -11.72
C TYR A 149 -14.03 -22.72 -11.83
N MET A 150 -13.45 -22.01 -10.87
CA MET A 150 -12.01 -21.82 -10.73
C MET A 150 -11.63 -21.83 -9.25
N THR A 151 -10.53 -22.48 -8.91
CA THR A 151 -9.87 -22.44 -7.60
C THR A 151 -8.46 -21.91 -7.74
N CYS A 152 -7.99 -21.17 -6.77
CA CYS A 152 -6.61 -20.69 -6.65
C CYS A 152 -6.13 -20.80 -5.21
#